data_fdb75ab7c2d6fdc9c5f2facc4c57114c
#
_entry.id   fdb75ab7c2d6fdc9c5f2facc4c57114c
#
_cell.length_a   1.000
_cell.length_b   1.000
_cell.length_c   1.000
_cell.angle_alpha   90.00
_cell.angle_beta   90.00
_cell.angle_gamma   90.00
#
_symmetry.space_group_name_H-M   'P 1'
#
loop_
_entity.id
_entity.type
_entity.pdbx_description
1 polymer ?
#
loop_
_entity_poly.entity_id
_entity_poly.type
_entity_poly.pdbx_seq_one_letter_code
_entity_poly.pdbx_strand_id
1 'polypeptide(L)'
;MQNAWVMNVPSYKIPQSVLVVIYTVDAHVLLIRRADAGTWQSVTGSKDYEHESWEETAIREVKEETGLDALSPTFKLNDWALENVYEIYPAWRYRYPPEVTHNTERVFGLALPGREPIQLSPTEHTEFKWVPWQEAADTCFSPSNAEAILMLPRWLSCS
;
A
#
# COMPACT_ATOMS: atom_id res chain seq x y z
N MET A 1 27.64 -16.38 -23.76
CA MET A 1 26.50 -17.28 -23.69
C MET A 1 25.84 -17.15 -22.35
N GLN A 2 24.56 -16.96 -22.35
CA GLN A 2 23.81 -16.80 -21.12
C GLN A 2 23.59 -18.16 -20.46
N ASN A 3 23.84 -18.22 -19.16
CA ASN A 3 23.61 -19.46 -18.41
C ASN A 3 22.11 -19.57 -18.12
N ALA A 4 21.43 -20.56 -18.72
CA ALA A 4 20.00 -20.76 -18.59
C ALA A 4 19.56 -20.94 -17.12
N TRP A 5 20.42 -21.53 -16.29
CA TRP A 5 20.09 -21.76 -14.87
C TRP A 5 20.01 -20.47 -14.06
N VAL A 6 20.64 -19.36 -14.50
CA VAL A 6 20.52 -18.07 -13.82
C VAL A 6 19.09 -17.54 -13.92
N MET A 7 18.39 -17.88 -15.01
CA MET A 7 17.01 -17.46 -15.22
C MET A 7 16.01 -18.21 -14.33
N ASN A 8 16.46 -19.30 -13.68
CA ASN A 8 15.61 -20.11 -12.81
C ASN A 8 15.77 -19.77 -11.32
N VAL A 9 16.58 -18.75 -11.00
CA VAL A 9 16.74 -18.31 -9.62
C VAL A 9 15.44 -17.66 -9.18
N PRO A 10 14.81 -18.15 -8.10
CA PRO A 10 13.58 -17.56 -7.62
C PRO A 10 13.77 -16.10 -7.27
N SER A 11 12.84 -15.25 -7.73
CA SER A 11 12.81 -13.86 -7.34
C SER A 11 11.87 -13.75 -6.14
N TYR A 12 12.45 -13.62 -4.95
CA TYR A 12 11.67 -13.53 -3.73
C TYR A 12 11.26 -12.09 -3.44
N LYS A 13 10.10 -11.95 -2.82
CA LYS A 13 9.67 -10.65 -2.28
C LYS A 13 10.52 -10.29 -1.08
N ILE A 14 10.74 -9.00 -0.91
CA ILE A 14 11.41 -8.46 0.27
C ILE A 14 10.36 -8.33 1.37
N PRO A 15 10.63 -8.81 2.60
CA PRO A 15 9.62 -8.76 3.69
C PRO A 15 9.53 -7.38 4.33
N GLN A 16 9.48 -6.35 3.51
CA GLN A 16 9.28 -4.97 3.89
C GLN A 16 8.32 -4.35 2.89
N SER A 17 7.20 -3.86 3.39
CA SER A 17 6.16 -3.29 2.54
C SER A 17 5.65 -1.97 3.10
N VAL A 18 4.95 -1.22 2.27
CA VAL A 18 4.28 0.01 2.68
C VAL A 18 2.77 -0.18 2.61
N LEU A 19 2.07 0.59 3.43
CA LEU A 19 0.63 0.78 3.37
C LEU A 19 0.42 2.28 3.25
N VAL A 20 -0.24 2.73 2.20
CA VAL A 20 -0.47 4.17 2.00
C VAL A 20 -1.96 4.46 2.05
N VAL A 21 -2.39 5.18 3.08
CA VAL A 21 -3.76 5.65 3.21
C VAL A 21 -3.89 6.94 2.42
N ILE A 22 -4.66 6.92 1.34
CA ILE A 22 -4.89 8.09 0.49
C ILE A 22 -6.22 8.70 0.90
N TYR A 23 -6.23 9.98 1.24
CA TYR A 23 -7.41 10.62 1.78
C TYR A 23 -7.52 12.07 1.34
N THR A 24 -8.75 12.58 1.36
CA THR A 24 -9.06 13.96 1.02
C THR A 24 -9.21 14.80 2.28
N VAL A 25 -9.22 16.13 2.11
CA VAL A 25 -9.37 17.05 3.24
C VAL A 25 -10.71 16.89 3.95
N ASP A 26 -11.74 16.35 3.28
CA ASP A 26 -13.05 16.07 3.88
C ASP A 26 -13.14 14.62 4.40
N ALA A 27 -11.98 13.99 4.64
CA ALA A 27 -11.87 12.67 5.28
C ALA A 27 -12.51 11.52 4.50
N HIS A 28 -12.49 11.59 3.19
CA HIS A 28 -12.83 10.45 2.34
C HIS A 28 -11.55 9.69 2.01
N VAL A 29 -11.62 8.38 2.11
CA VAL A 29 -10.46 7.50 1.90
C VAL A 29 -10.65 6.72 0.61
N LEU A 30 -9.57 6.62 -0.17
CA LEU A 30 -9.55 5.81 -1.38
C LEU A 30 -9.35 4.34 -1.01
N LEU A 31 -10.25 3.51 -1.48
CA LEU A 31 -10.10 2.06 -1.40
C LEU A 31 -10.06 1.49 -2.80
N ILE A 32 -9.24 0.47 -2.99
CA ILE A 32 -9.10 -0.26 -4.24
C ILE A 32 -9.38 -1.73 -4.00
N ARG A 33 -9.99 -2.38 -4.99
CA ARG A 33 -10.42 -3.78 -4.86
C ARG A 33 -9.45 -4.70 -5.58
N ARG A 34 -8.93 -5.68 -4.88
CA ARG A 34 -8.00 -6.66 -5.45
C ARG A 34 -8.70 -7.54 -6.48
N ALA A 35 -8.02 -7.76 -7.61
CA ALA A 35 -8.55 -8.62 -8.67
C ALA A 35 -8.60 -10.10 -8.26
N ASP A 36 -7.64 -10.56 -7.46
CA ASP A 36 -7.54 -11.96 -7.06
C ASP A 36 -8.54 -12.34 -5.95
N ALA A 37 -8.54 -11.59 -4.86
CA ALA A 37 -9.36 -11.93 -3.67
C ALA A 37 -10.68 -11.18 -3.60
N GLY A 38 -10.85 -10.12 -4.40
CA GLY A 38 -12.05 -9.30 -4.36
C GLY A 38 -12.20 -8.46 -3.09
N THR A 39 -11.13 -8.31 -2.31
CA THR A 39 -11.14 -7.56 -1.06
C THR A 39 -10.71 -6.12 -1.27
N TRP A 40 -11.19 -5.24 -0.40
CA TRP A 40 -10.88 -3.80 -0.45
C TRP A 40 -9.71 -3.46 0.46
N GLN A 41 -8.87 -2.53 0.01
CA GLN A 41 -7.68 -2.12 0.75
C GLN A 41 -7.17 -0.75 0.32
N SER A 42 -6.29 -0.16 1.13
CA SER A 42 -5.47 0.97 0.72
C SER A 42 -4.35 0.47 -0.19
N VAL A 43 -3.53 1.39 -0.71
CA VAL A 43 -2.36 1.01 -1.52
C VAL A 43 -1.36 0.24 -0.66
N THR A 44 -0.90 -0.89 -1.15
CA THR A 44 0.15 -1.69 -0.49
C THR A 44 1.14 -2.21 -1.51
N GLY A 45 2.36 -2.43 -1.07
CA GLY A 45 3.36 -3.08 -1.91
C GLY A 45 4.69 -3.23 -1.23
N SER A 46 5.45 -4.23 -1.67
CA SER A 46 6.77 -4.52 -1.12
C SER A 46 7.85 -3.67 -1.79
N LYS A 47 8.97 -3.49 -1.10
CA LYS A 47 10.16 -2.90 -1.71
C LYS A 47 10.58 -3.73 -2.91
N ASP A 48 11.07 -3.08 -3.95
CA ASP A 48 11.57 -3.77 -5.14
C ASP A 48 13.01 -4.25 -4.92
N TYR A 49 13.75 -3.55 -4.07
CA TYR A 49 15.15 -3.91 -3.74
C TYR A 49 15.44 -3.40 -2.31
N GLU A 50 16.45 -4.00 -1.68
CA GLU A 50 16.74 -3.71 -0.27
C GLU A 50 17.07 -2.26 0.03
N HIS A 51 17.73 -1.57 -0.91
CA HIS A 51 18.11 -0.18 -0.72
C HIS A 51 17.00 0.83 -1.06
N GLU A 52 15.86 0.36 -1.56
CA GLU A 52 14.72 1.24 -1.77
C GLU A 52 14.26 1.75 -0.41
N SER A 53 14.15 3.07 -0.26
CA SER A 53 13.66 3.66 1.00
C SER A 53 12.17 3.40 1.15
N TRP A 54 11.67 3.51 2.36
CA TRP A 54 10.24 3.41 2.62
C TRP A 54 9.46 4.45 1.79
N GLU A 55 9.96 5.68 1.73
CA GLU A 55 9.31 6.74 0.98
C GLU A 55 9.31 6.46 -0.52
N GLU A 56 10.43 6.01 -1.07
CA GLU A 56 10.52 5.64 -2.48
C GLU A 56 9.53 4.52 -2.83
N THR A 57 9.40 3.53 -1.95
CA THR A 57 8.45 2.44 -2.13
C THR A 57 7.02 2.98 -2.15
N ALA A 58 6.68 3.89 -1.22
CA ALA A 58 5.36 4.49 -1.16
C ALA A 58 5.04 5.27 -2.43
N ILE A 59 5.97 6.11 -2.90
CA ILE A 59 5.80 6.90 -4.11
C ILE A 59 5.55 5.99 -5.32
N ARG A 60 6.36 4.96 -5.45
CA ARG A 60 6.27 4.02 -6.58
C ARG A 60 4.96 3.24 -6.56
N GLU A 61 4.59 2.69 -5.42
CA GLU A 61 3.35 1.91 -5.31
C GLU A 61 2.10 2.75 -5.54
N VAL A 62 2.07 3.97 -5.04
CA VAL A 62 0.96 4.88 -5.30
C VAL A 62 0.82 5.11 -6.81
N LYS A 63 1.93 5.34 -7.50
CA LYS A 63 1.91 5.56 -8.94
C LYS A 63 1.44 4.32 -9.70
N GLU A 64 1.96 3.16 -9.35
CA GLU A 64 1.60 1.91 -10.00
C GLU A 64 0.12 1.55 -9.82
N GLU A 65 -0.40 1.73 -8.62
CA GLU A 65 -1.75 1.26 -8.29
C GLU A 65 -2.85 2.28 -8.54
N THR A 66 -2.53 3.57 -8.57
CA THR A 66 -3.56 4.63 -8.71
C THR A 66 -3.28 5.64 -9.82
N GLY A 67 -2.08 5.66 -10.37
CA GLY A 67 -1.68 6.67 -11.34
C GLY A 67 -1.31 8.01 -10.73
N LEU A 68 -1.45 8.18 -9.41
CA LEU A 68 -1.16 9.46 -8.75
C LEU A 68 0.34 9.67 -8.55
N ASP A 69 0.78 10.91 -8.74
CA ASP A 69 2.14 11.33 -8.41
C ASP A 69 2.14 11.85 -6.97
N ALA A 70 2.66 11.06 -6.05
CA ALA A 70 2.68 11.41 -4.63
C ALA A 70 3.52 12.67 -4.33
N LEU A 71 4.37 13.09 -5.26
CA LEU A 71 5.20 14.29 -5.12
C LEU A 71 4.56 15.52 -5.77
N SER A 72 3.32 15.43 -6.25
CA SER A 72 2.61 16.59 -6.80
C SER A 72 2.56 17.71 -5.76
N PRO A 73 2.73 18.99 -6.18
CA PRO A 73 2.83 20.11 -5.25
C PRO A 73 1.63 20.29 -4.31
N THR A 74 0.43 19.85 -4.75
CA THR A 74 -0.79 19.99 -3.94
C THR A 74 -1.07 18.78 -3.06
N PHE A 75 -0.27 17.73 -3.18
CA PHE A 75 -0.41 16.52 -2.37
C PHE A 75 0.60 16.55 -1.23
N LYS A 76 0.31 15.83 -0.16
CA LYS A 76 1.22 15.77 0.98
C LYS A 76 1.39 14.33 1.45
N LEU A 77 2.58 13.80 1.20
CA LEU A 77 2.94 12.44 1.64
C LEU A 77 3.62 12.54 3.00
N ASN A 78 3.07 11.85 3.99
CA ASN A 78 3.64 11.82 5.34
C ASN A 78 3.89 10.39 5.78
N ASP A 79 5.07 10.15 6.34
CA ASP A 79 5.38 8.93 7.05
C ASP A 79 4.69 9.01 8.41
N TRP A 80 3.76 8.10 8.68
CA TRP A 80 3.01 8.12 9.93
C TRP A 80 3.78 7.51 11.09
N ALA A 81 4.99 7.02 10.84
CA ALA A 81 5.87 6.41 11.84
C ALA A 81 5.21 5.23 12.57
N LEU A 82 4.37 4.51 11.85
CA LEU A 82 3.71 3.31 12.35
C LEU A 82 4.27 2.11 11.58
N GLU A 83 4.63 1.09 12.31
CA GLU A 83 5.06 -0.17 11.71
C GLU A 83 4.25 -1.32 12.29
N ASN A 84 3.84 -2.22 11.41
CA ASN A 84 3.17 -3.46 11.79
C ASN A 84 4.05 -4.63 11.37
N VAL A 85 4.33 -5.51 12.33
CA VAL A 85 5.05 -6.76 12.03
C VAL A 85 4.05 -7.88 12.17
N TYR A 86 3.82 -8.61 11.09
CA TYR A 86 2.84 -9.69 11.12
C TYR A 86 3.39 -10.94 10.45
N GLU A 87 2.88 -12.08 10.89
CA GLU A 87 3.22 -13.35 10.30
C GLU A 87 2.60 -13.46 8.92
N ILE A 88 3.43 -13.86 7.95
CA ILE A 88 2.96 -14.03 6.58
C ILE A 88 2.06 -15.27 6.53
N TYR A 89 0.88 -15.15 5.88
CA TYR A 89 -0.01 -16.28 5.73
C TYR A 89 0.73 -17.46 5.09
N PRO A 90 0.55 -18.69 5.62
CA PRO A 90 1.24 -19.86 5.08
C PRO A 90 1.11 -20.03 3.58
N ALA A 91 -0.06 -19.69 3.02
CA ALA A 91 -0.33 -19.81 1.59
C ALA A 91 0.55 -18.89 0.74
N TRP A 92 1.10 -17.82 1.31
CA TRP A 92 1.91 -16.84 0.60
C TRP A 92 3.40 -16.91 0.93
N ARG A 93 3.80 -17.77 1.88
CA ARG A 93 5.20 -17.85 2.29
C ARG A 93 6.14 -18.27 1.18
N TYR A 94 5.65 -18.98 0.18
CA TYR A 94 6.47 -19.38 -0.97
C TYR A 94 7.02 -18.20 -1.76
N ARG A 95 6.43 -17.01 -1.61
CA ARG A 95 6.87 -15.78 -2.29
C ARG A 95 8.11 -15.17 -1.66
N TYR A 96 8.49 -15.65 -0.49
CA TYR A 96 9.60 -15.11 0.31
C TYR A 96 10.67 -16.18 0.51
N PRO A 97 11.91 -15.77 0.89
CA PRO A 97 12.93 -16.75 1.25
C PRO A 97 12.41 -17.70 2.33
N PRO A 98 12.86 -18.98 2.31
CA PRO A 98 12.32 -20.00 3.25
C PRO A 98 12.39 -19.65 4.73
N GLU A 99 13.42 -18.90 5.13
CA GLU A 99 13.62 -18.49 6.53
C GLU A 99 12.76 -17.31 6.95
N VAL A 100 12.12 -16.63 5.98
CA VAL A 100 11.29 -15.45 6.27
C VAL A 100 9.90 -15.88 6.67
N THR A 101 9.47 -15.46 7.86
CA THR A 101 8.16 -15.78 8.41
C THR A 101 7.29 -14.55 8.65
N HIS A 102 7.91 -13.38 8.77
CA HIS A 102 7.22 -12.13 9.10
C HIS A 102 7.54 -11.03 8.11
N ASN A 103 6.57 -10.15 7.90
CA ASN A 103 6.71 -8.96 7.08
C ASN A 103 6.58 -7.72 7.95
N THR A 104 7.40 -6.70 7.67
CA THR A 104 7.30 -5.39 8.32
C THR A 104 6.61 -4.43 7.36
N GLU A 105 5.51 -3.83 7.81
CA GLU A 105 4.72 -2.89 7.03
C GLU A 105 4.82 -1.50 7.63
N ARG A 106 5.27 -0.52 6.84
CA ARG A 106 5.35 0.89 7.24
C ARG A 106 4.17 1.66 6.70
N VAL A 107 3.52 2.45 7.55
CA VAL A 107 2.31 3.18 7.18
C VAL A 107 2.62 4.61 6.79
N PHE A 108 2.06 5.04 5.65
CA PHE A 108 2.11 6.40 5.15
C PHE A 108 0.69 6.92 4.94
N GLY A 109 0.54 8.24 4.98
CA GLY A 109 -0.67 8.91 4.53
C GLY A 109 -0.37 9.82 3.37
N LEU A 110 -1.25 9.86 2.38
CA LEU A 110 -1.18 10.80 1.26
C LEU A 110 -2.44 11.66 1.28
N ALA A 111 -2.26 12.94 1.63
CA ALA A 111 -3.35 13.91 1.69
C ALA A 111 -3.54 14.56 0.32
N LEU A 112 -4.77 14.56 -0.17
CA LEU A 112 -5.15 15.21 -1.42
C LEU A 112 -6.13 16.34 -1.13
N PRO A 113 -6.09 17.43 -1.92
CA PRO A 113 -7.05 18.53 -1.73
C PRO A 113 -8.48 18.13 -2.08
N GLY A 114 -8.65 17.11 -2.91
CA GLY A 114 -9.96 16.61 -3.31
C GLY A 114 -9.81 15.25 -3.97
N ARG A 115 -10.92 14.71 -4.44
CA ARG A 115 -10.92 13.42 -5.14
C ARG A 115 -10.28 13.60 -6.50
N GLU A 116 -9.24 12.82 -6.76
CA GLU A 116 -8.52 12.86 -8.01
C GLU A 116 -8.94 11.70 -8.91
N PRO A 117 -8.79 11.85 -10.24
CA PRO A 117 -8.98 10.72 -11.15
C PRO A 117 -7.98 9.60 -10.83
N ILE A 118 -8.48 8.38 -10.80
CA ILE A 118 -7.67 7.20 -10.46
C ILE A 118 -7.54 6.34 -11.71
N GLN A 119 -6.31 5.90 -11.98
CA GLN A 119 -6.04 4.96 -13.05
C GLN A 119 -5.47 3.68 -12.44
N LEU A 120 -6.32 2.67 -12.34
CA LEU A 120 -5.95 1.39 -11.74
C LEU A 120 -5.05 0.58 -12.66
N SER A 121 -4.21 -0.26 -12.06
CA SER A 121 -3.51 -1.33 -12.75
C SER A 121 -4.54 -2.45 -12.97
N PRO A 122 -5.00 -2.69 -14.21
CA PRO A 122 -6.14 -3.58 -14.45
C PRO A 122 -5.89 -5.04 -14.11
N THR A 123 -4.62 -5.46 -14.03
CA THR A 123 -4.27 -6.83 -13.65
C THR A 123 -4.30 -7.03 -12.14
N GLU A 124 -4.18 -5.97 -11.37
CA GLU A 124 -4.08 -6.05 -9.90
C GLU A 124 -5.36 -5.62 -9.19
N HIS A 125 -6.04 -4.61 -9.73
CA HIS A 125 -7.23 -4.03 -9.10
C HIS A 125 -8.33 -3.82 -10.13
N THR A 126 -9.58 -4.09 -9.72
CA THR A 126 -10.75 -4.02 -10.60
C THR A 126 -11.60 -2.79 -10.42
N GLU A 127 -11.61 -2.22 -9.22
CA GLU A 127 -12.49 -1.10 -8.86
C GLU A 127 -11.83 -0.21 -7.84
N PHE A 128 -12.29 1.03 -7.77
CA PHE A 128 -11.93 1.94 -6.68
C PHE A 128 -13.18 2.67 -6.18
N LYS A 129 -13.10 3.17 -4.95
CA LYS A 129 -14.14 4.03 -4.41
C LYS A 129 -13.57 4.97 -3.36
N TRP A 130 -14.25 6.10 -3.20
CA TRP A 130 -13.97 7.07 -2.16
C TRP A 130 -15.08 6.95 -1.12
N VAL A 131 -14.73 6.66 0.11
CA VAL A 131 -15.73 6.48 1.19
C VAL A 131 -15.31 7.23 2.44
N PRO A 132 -16.26 7.63 3.29
CA PRO A 132 -15.90 8.24 4.57
C PRO A 132 -14.96 7.34 5.35
N TRP A 133 -14.05 7.94 6.09
CA TRP A 133 -12.97 7.17 6.73
C TRP A 133 -13.44 6.05 7.65
N GLN A 134 -14.54 6.26 8.38
CA GLN A 134 -15.07 5.21 9.26
C GLN A 134 -15.60 4.02 8.46
N GLU A 135 -16.31 4.31 7.38
CA GLU A 135 -16.79 3.26 6.48
C GLU A 135 -15.62 2.55 5.80
N ALA A 136 -14.58 3.29 5.44
CA ALA A 136 -13.38 2.72 4.86
C ALA A 136 -12.73 1.72 5.81
N ALA A 137 -12.61 2.08 7.10
CA ALA A 137 -12.05 1.17 8.10
C ALA A 137 -12.86 -0.12 8.21
N ASP A 138 -14.20 0.00 8.19
CA ASP A 138 -15.08 -1.18 8.28
C ASP A 138 -15.01 -2.04 7.02
N THR A 139 -14.68 -1.46 5.87
CA THR A 139 -14.68 -2.16 4.58
C THR A 139 -13.37 -2.91 4.33
N CYS A 140 -12.27 -2.45 4.91
CA CYS A 140 -10.96 -3.05 4.66
C CYS A 140 -10.87 -4.48 5.16
N PHE A 141 -10.21 -5.32 4.34
CA PHE A 141 -9.96 -6.71 4.70
C PHE A 141 -8.95 -6.83 5.85
N SER A 142 -7.85 -6.08 5.77
CA SER A 142 -6.74 -6.22 6.72
C SER A 142 -7.00 -5.42 8.00
N PRO A 143 -6.84 -6.03 9.18
CA PRO A 143 -6.94 -5.31 10.46
C PRO A 143 -5.94 -4.15 10.58
N SER A 144 -4.71 -4.32 10.10
CA SER A 144 -3.71 -3.25 10.15
C SER A 144 -4.10 -2.07 9.28
N ASN A 145 -4.73 -2.33 8.14
CA ASN A 145 -5.24 -1.28 7.27
C ASN A 145 -6.39 -0.52 7.95
N ALA A 146 -7.32 -1.24 8.57
CA ALA A 146 -8.42 -0.63 9.30
C ALA A 146 -7.91 0.25 10.44
N GLU A 147 -6.95 -0.26 11.22
CA GLU A 147 -6.35 0.50 12.32
C GLU A 147 -5.66 1.77 11.82
N ALA A 148 -4.94 1.69 10.71
CA ALA A 148 -4.29 2.86 10.12
C ALA A 148 -5.31 3.93 9.74
N ILE A 149 -6.40 3.52 9.10
CA ILE A 149 -7.48 4.46 8.72
C ILE A 149 -8.10 5.11 9.95
N LEU A 150 -8.27 4.36 11.03
CA LEU A 150 -8.83 4.90 12.27
C LEU A 150 -7.92 5.94 12.94
N MET A 151 -6.64 6.01 12.54
CA MET A 151 -5.72 7.05 13.01
C MET A 151 -5.87 8.36 12.24
N LEU A 152 -6.67 8.37 11.17
CA LEU A 152 -6.79 9.54 10.28
C LEU A 152 -7.12 10.85 11.00
N PRO A 153 -8.00 10.92 12.01
CA PRO A 153 -8.28 12.17 12.68
C PRO A 153 -7.05 12.91 13.22
N ARG A 154 -6.01 12.18 13.59
CA ARG A 154 -4.75 12.78 14.07
C ARG A 154 -4.03 13.55 12.98
N TRP A 155 -4.20 13.13 11.73
CA TRP A 155 -3.51 13.72 10.58
C TRP A 155 -4.30 14.82 9.91
N LEU A 156 -5.63 14.79 10.03
CA LEU A 156 -6.49 15.85 9.48
C LEU A 156 -6.25 17.18 10.17
N SER A 157 -5.99 17.17 11.47
CA SER A 157 -5.74 18.40 12.22
C SER A 157 -4.37 19.02 11.98
N CYS A 158 -3.47 18.30 11.28
CA CYS A 158 -2.12 18.74 10.98
C CYS A 158 -1.98 19.32 9.56
N SER A 159 -3.04 19.31 8.78
CA SER A 159 -3.03 19.77 7.37
C SER A 159 -3.31 21.24 7.22
#